data_61f50088541b7195034459eaa5b59774
#
_entry.id   61f50088541b7195034459eaa5b59774
#
_cell.length_a   1.000
_cell.length_b   1.000
_cell.length_c   1.000
_cell.angle_alpha   90.00
_cell.angle_beta   90.00
_cell.angle_gamma   90.00
#
_symmetry.space_group_name_H-M   'P 1'
#
loop_
_entity.id
_entity.type
_entity.pdbx_description
1 polymer ?
#
loop_
_entity_poly.entity_id
_entity_poly.type
_entity_poly.pdbx_seq_one_letter_code
_entity_poly.pdbx_strand_id
1 'polypeptide(L)'
;MKHVPLIIALVLIVAACNLSNRFKTSNNSNSSSSPSSSSDKSVTGGEPVEKPNPTAAQTAAIANGQEVKWDQQGITWTLPANWKKQDVRNETLSYAGGGAFLIANISTMGSSFPTDISIKAMSEGAKTEKKNGKYDEVKWLALDDLRGLEFRQSKQERPDDIRRLEWQGYRTYAGQTQLVTIILSTNDTNFPKREDELYGILYSTKIVH
;
A
#
# COMPACT_ATOMS: atom_id res chain seq x y z
N MET A 1 -50.92 2.61 16.09
CA MET A 1 -49.47 2.63 15.90
C MET A 1 -49.19 3.21 14.53
N LYS A 2 -48.66 4.46 14.47
CA LYS A 2 -48.48 5.20 13.23
C LYS A 2 -47.03 5.05 12.76
N HIS A 3 -46.82 4.46 11.60
CA HIS A 3 -45.51 4.36 10.94
C HIS A 3 -45.23 5.71 10.24
N VAL A 4 -44.10 6.33 10.61
CA VAL A 4 -43.56 7.51 9.94
C VAL A 4 -42.43 7.02 9.03
N PRO A 5 -42.49 7.22 7.70
CA PRO A 5 -41.38 6.92 6.82
C PRO A 5 -40.31 8.00 6.90
N LEU A 6 -39.10 7.61 7.24
CA LEU A 6 -37.89 8.46 7.24
C LEU A 6 -37.43 8.61 5.79
N ILE A 7 -37.67 9.75 5.18
CA ILE A 7 -37.14 10.09 3.85
C ILE A 7 -35.73 10.65 4.06
N ILE A 8 -34.69 9.88 3.68
CA ILE A 8 -33.32 10.34 3.63
C ILE A 8 -33.12 11.04 2.28
N ALA A 9 -33.06 12.36 2.29
CA ALA A 9 -32.70 13.15 1.12
C ALA A 9 -31.17 13.11 0.92
N LEU A 10 -30.73 12.42 -0.12
CA LEU A 10 -29.34 12.40 -0.57
C LEU A 10 -29.04 13.68 -1.35
N VAL A 11 -28.38 14.65 -0.75
CA VAL A 11 -27.92 15.86 -1.43
C VAL A 11 -26.56 15.56 -2.10
N LEU A 12 -26.58 15.37 -3.42
CA LEU A 12 -25.39 15.32 -4.27
C LEU A 12 -24.91 16.76 -4.53
N ILE A 13 -23.84 17.17 -3.86
CA ILE A 13 -23.14 18.43 -4.20
C ILE A 13 -22.11 18.10 -5.29
N VAL A 14 -22.46 18.44 -6.53
CA VAL A 14 -21.52 18.43 -7.66
C VAL A 14 -20.78 19.78 -7.63
N ALA A 15 -19.59 19.81 -7.07
CA ALA A 15 -18.67 20.93 -7.21
C ALA A 15 -17.92 20.79 -8.54
N ALA A 16 -18.43 21.39 -9.60
CA ALA A 16 -17.73 21.57 -10.85
C ALA A 16 -16.67 22.67 -10.68
N CYS A 17 -15.42 22.30 -10.41
CA CYS A 17 -14.31 23.23 -10.51
C CYS A 17 -13.90 23.39 -11.97
N ASN A 18 -14.19 24.58 -12.51
CA ASN A 18 -13.68 25.09 -13.77
C ASN A 18 -12.14 25.21 -13.68
N LEU A 19 -11.44 24.26 -14.30
CA LEU A 19 -9.98 24.31 -14.49
C LEU A 19 -9.66 24.45 -15.97
N SER A 20 -10.09 25.58 -16.57
CA SER A 20 -9.69 25.97 -17.91
C SER A 20 -8.77 27.19 -17.81
N ASN A 21 -7.66 27.14 -18.54
CA ASN A 21 -6.70 28.19 -18.82
C ASN A 21 -5.56 28.40 -17.83
N ARG A 22 -4.49 27.64 -18.06
CA ARG A 22 -3.10 28.15 -18.02
C ARG A 22 -2.11 27.14 -18.62
N PHE A 23 -2.21 26.85 -19.90
CA PHE A 23 -1.05 26.36 -20.66
C PHE A 23 -0.70 27.41 -21.72
N LYS A 24 0.23 28.30 -21.39
CA LYS A 24 0.94 29.10 -22.40
C LYS A 24 2.03 28.21 -22.99
N THR A 25 1.82 27.84 -24.23
CA THR A 25 2.81 27.23 -25.11
C THR A 25 3.96 28.21 -25.35
N SER A 26 5.18 27.82 -25.00
CA SER A 26 6.39 28.45 -25.51
C SER A 26 7.11 27.43 -26.38
N ASN A 27 6.96 27.60 -27.70
CA ASN A 27 7.77 26.94 -28.71
C ASN A 27 9.15 27.58 -28.68
N ASN A 28 10.20 26.79 -28.47
CA ASN A 28 11.49 27.09 -29.06
C ASN A 28 12.17 25.78 -29.52
N SER A 29 12.25 25.67 -30.84
CA SER A 29 12.96 24.61 -31.55
C SER A 29 14.46 24.83 -31.45
N ASN A 30 15.23 23.84 -31.03
CA ASN A 30 16.49 23.52 -31.72
C ASN A 30 16.94 22.08 -31.47
N SER A 31 17.22 21.43 -32.58
CA SER A 31 17.66 20.08 -32.78
C SER A 31 19.12 19.86 -32.32
N SER A 32 19.41 18.72 -31.69
CA SER A 32 20.51 17.82 -32.07
C SER A 32 20.54 16.55 -31.19
N SER A 33 20.39 15.46 -31.88
CA SER A 33 20.83 14.05 -31.76
C SER A 33 21.52 13.54 -30.49
N SER A 34 20.87 12.47 -29.91
CA SER A 34 21.38 11.14 -29.47
C SER A 34 22.21 11.00 -28.21
N PRO A 35 22.18 9.83 -27.55
CA PRO A 35 21.15 8.80 -27.40
C PRO A 35 20.66 8.65 -25.97
N SER A 36 19.50 8.04 -25.90
CA SER A 36 18.79 7.63 -24.70
C SER A 36 19.64 6.98 -23.59
N SER A 37 19.78 7.67 -22.49
CA SER A 37 19.74 7.04 -21.20
C SER A 37 18.34 7.29 -20.66
N SER A 38 17.54 6.22 -20.52
CA SER A 38 16.27 6.26 -19.81
C SER A 38 16.54 6.69 -18.36
N SER A 39 16.55 7.98 -18.11
CA SER A 39 16.50 8.49 -16.76
C SER A 39 15.09 8.17 -16.26
N ASP A 40 14.98 7.16 -15.44
CA ASP A 40 13.88 6.86 -14.57
C ASP A 40 13.55 8.15 -13.80
N LYS A 41 12.63 8.95 -14.33
CA LYS A 41 12.14 10.15 -13.62
C LYS A 41 11.42 9.65 -12.40
N SER A 42 12.08 9.72 -11.26
CA SER A 42 11.62 9.26 -9.96
C SER A 42 10.19 9.74 -9.70
N VAL A 43 9.23 8.84 -9.73
CA VAL A 43 7.82 9.05 -9.35
C VAL A 43 7.69 9.58 -7.93
N THR A 44 8.72 9.42 -7.11
CA THR A 44 8.75 9.86 -5.70
C THR A 44 8.89 11.37 -5.54
N GLY A 45 9.09 12.12 -6.63
CA GLY A 45 9.34 13.57 -6.55
C GLY A 45 10.67 13.93 -5.88
N GLY A 46 11.65 13.02 -5.93
CA GLY A 46 12.98 13.19 -5.32
C GLY A 46 13.11 12.61 -3.91
N GLU A 47 12.07 12.01 -3.36
CA GLU A 47 12.17 11.29 -2.08
C GLU A 47 12.89 9.95 -2.26
N PRO A 48 13.76 9.56 -1.29
CA PRO A 48 14.44 8.27 -1.35
C PRO A 48 13.44 7.12 -1.23
N VAL A 49 13.66 6.08 -2.03
CA VAL A 49 12.93 4.81 -1.91
C VAL A 49 13.79 3.86 -1.10
N GLU A 50 13.31 3.48 0.07
CA GLU A 50 13.98 2.50 0.92
C GLU A 50 13.82 1.09 0.37
N LYS A 51 14.77 0.22 0.68
CA LYS A 51 14.65 -1.22 0.50
C LYS A 51 14.51 -1.90 1.85
N PRO A 52 13.84 -3.07 1.93
CA PRO A 52 13.79 -3.84 3.15
C PRO A 52 15.19 -4.05 3.73
N ASN A 53 15.36 -3.66 4.98
CA ASN A 53 16.58 -3.90 5.76
C ASN A 53 16.16 -4.41 7.15
N PRO A 54 15.73 -5.70 7.23
CA PRO A 54 15.19 -6.25 8.47
C PRO A 54 16.25 -6.27 9.56
N THR A 55 15.85 -5.88 10.76
CA THR A 55 16.66 -6.03 11.97
C THR A 55 16.84 -7.52 12.33
N ALA A 56 17.77 -7.82 13.21
CA ALA A 56 17.95 -9.18 13.72
C ALA A 56 16.67 -9.70 14.42
N ALA A 57 15.94 -8.84 15.14
CA ALA A 57 14.68 -9.18 15.79
C ALA A 57 13.58 -9.51 14.76
N GLN A 58 13.44 -8.71 13.72
CA GLN A 58 12.49 -8.93 12.62
C GLN A 58 12.80 -10.24 11.87
N THR A 59 14.07 -10.51 11.60
CA THR A 59 14.51 -11.76 10.97
C THR A 59 14.21 -12.96 11.86
N ALA A 60 14.53 -12.86 13.16
CA ALA A 60 14.29 -13.93 14.14
C ALA A 60 12.78 -14.24 14.32
N ALA A 61 11.92 -13.21 14.26
CA ALA A 61 10.48 -13.37 14.41
C ALA A 61 9.83 -14.28 13.35
N ILE A 62 10.45 -14.41 12.18
CA ILE A 62 9.97 -15.25 11.07
C ILE A 62 10.92 -16.40 10.70
N ALA A 63 12.04 -16.59 11.43
CA ALA A 63 13.11 -17.53 11.05
C ALA A 63 12.64 -18.98 10.92
N ASN A 64 11.68 -19.41 11.77
CA ASN A 64 11.09 -20.77 11.72
C ASN A 64 9.72 -20.75 11.02
N GLY A 65 9.51 -19.77 10.16
CA GLY A 65 8.25 -19.58 9.45
C GLY A 65 8.06 -20.56 8.28
N GLN A 66 6.87 -20.52 7.73
CA GLN A 66 6.48 -21.22 6.52
C GLN A 66 6.41 -20.26 5.35
N GLU A 67 6.89 -20.69 4.19
CA GLU A 67 6.65 -19.95 2.96
C GLU A 67 5.19 -20.12 2.53
N VAL A 68 4.51 -19.02 2.28
CA VAL A 68 3.14 -18.96 1.82
C VAL A 68 3.13 -18.28 0.45
N LYS A 69 2.49 -18.94 -0.52
CA LYS A 69 2.39 -18.47 -1.91
C LYS A 69 0.94 -18.17 -2.27
N TRP A 70 0.78 -17.06 -2.93
CA TRP A 70 -0.44 -16.73 -3.65
C TRP A 70 -0.15 -16.85 -5.15
N ASP A 71 -0.15 -18.09 -5.65
CA ASP A 71 0.32 -18.42 -7.00
C ASP A 71 -0.42 -17.65 -8.10
N GLN A 72 -1.74 -17.46 -7.94
CA GLN A 72 -2.55 -16.70 -8.89
C GLN A 72 -2.10 -15.24 -9.04
N GLN A 73 -1.46 -14.70 -8.02
CA GLN A 73 -1.00 -13.32 -7.99
C GLN A 73 0.54 -13.20 -7.97
N GLY A 74 1.27 -14.31 -7.97
CA GLY A 74 2.73 -14.29 -7.95
C GLY A 74 3.30 -13.54 -6.73
N ILE A 75 2.69 -13.70 -5.56
CA ILE A 75 3.13 -13.05 -4.32
C ILE A 75 3.45 -14.12 -3.28
N THR A 76 4.55 -13.92 -2.56
CA THR A 76 5.04 -14.87 -1.55
C THR A 76 5.41 -14.15 -0.27
N TRP A 77 5.16 -14.76 0.89
CA TRP A 77 5.55 -14.31 2.22
C TRP A 77 6.18 -15.43 3.03
N THR A 78 6.98 -15.07 4.02
CA THR A 78 7.34 -15.96 5.12
C THR A 78 6.46 -15.61 6.32
N LEU A 79 5.59 -16.54 6.74
CA LEU A 79 4.73 -16.35 7.90
C LEU A 79 5.17 -17.26 9.05
N PRO A 80 5.10 -16.84 10.33
CA PRO A 80 5.34 -17.72 11.46
C PRO A 80 4.48 -18.99 11.40
N ALA A 81 4.99 -20.12 11.86
CA ALA A 81 4.35 -21.43 11.72
C ALA A 81 2.94 -21.54 12.32
N ASN A 82 2.61 -20.69 13.30
CA ASN A 82 1.30 -20.64 13.95
C ASN A 82 0.25 -19.83 13.17
N TRP A 83 0.63 -19.20 12.06
CA TRP A 83 -0.31 -18.49 11.21
C TRP A 83 -1.12 -19.48 10.36
N LYS A 84 -2.41 -19.25 10.28
CA LYS A 84 -3.36 -20.11 9.54
C LYS A 84 -4.08 -19.32 8.47
N LYS A 85 -4.26 -19.97 7.33
CA LYS A 85 -5.06 -19.46 6.24
C LYS A 85 -6.50 -19.23 6.71
N GLN A 86 -7.05 -18.07 6.38
CA GLN A 86 -8.44 -17.71 6.67
C GLN A 86 -9.27 -17.76 5.39
N ASP A 87 -8.86 -16.98 4.38
CA ASP A 87 -9.55 -16.94 3.09
C ASP A 87 -8.55 -16.75 1.94
N VAL A 88 -8.86 -17.31 0.79
CA VAL A 88 -8.14 -17.04 -0.47
C VAL A 88 -9.15 -17.02 -1.60
N ARG A 89 -9.28 -15.87 -2.22
CA ARG A 89 -10.08 -15.62 -3.42
C ARG A 89 -9.18 -15.07 -4.51
N ASN A 90 -9.74 -14.81 -5.70
CA ASN A 90 -8.97 -14.30 -6.83
C ASN A 90 -8.28 -12.95 -6.52
N GLU A 91 -8.91 -12.12 -5.69
CA GLU A 91 -8.47 -10.75 -5.41
C GLU A 91 -8.13 -10.51 -3.92
N THR A 92 -8.30 -11.52 -3.07
CA THR A 92 -8.04 -11.39 -1.63
C THR A 92 -7.43 -12.67 -1.07
N LEU A 93 -6.38 -12.49 -0.26
CA LEU A 93 -5.78 -13.53 0.55
C LEU A 93 -5.71 -13.06 1.99
N SER A 94 -6.05 -13.92 2.96
CA SER A 94 -5.90 -13.60 4.37
C SER A 94 -5.38 -14.77 5.21
N TYR A 95 -4.54 -14.41 6.18
CA TYR A 95 -3.98 -15.28 7.20
C TYR A 95 -4.13 -14.65 8.57
N ALA A 96 -4.18 -15.46 9.60
CA ALA A 96 -4.20 -14.99 10.98
C ALA A 96 -3.34 -15.88 11.88
N GLY A 97 -2.71 -15.28 12.89
CA GLY A 97 -1.94 -16.00 13.89
C GLY A 97 -1.65 -15.13 15.12
N GLY A 98 -1.86 -15.69 16.32
CA GLY A 98 -1.57 -15.01 17.59
C GLY A 98 -2.28 -13.67 17.79
N GLY A 99 -3.49 -13.49 17.23
CA GLY A 99 -4.24 -12.22 17.31
C GLY A 99 -3.76 -11.13 16.32
N ALA A 100 -2.95 -11.52 15.32
CA ALA A 100 -2.58 -10.64 14.21
C ALA A 100 -3.12 -11.20 12.89
N PHE A 101 -3.21 -10.33 11.87
CA PHE A 101 -3.78 -10.62 10.57
C PHE A 101 -2.88 -10.10 9.46
N LEU A 102 -2.75 -10.89 8.40
CA LEU A 102 -2.29 -10.49 7.08
C LEU A 102 -3.49 -10.50 6.14
N ILE A 103 -3.72 -9.40 5.46
CA ILE A 103 -4.69 -9.29 4.37
C ILE A 103 -3.97 -8.71 3.18
N ALA A 104 -4.01 -9.41 2.05
CA ALA A 104 -3.52 -8.91 0.79
C ALA A 104 -4.68 -8.80 -0.19
N ASN A 105 -4.78 -7.65 -0.86
CA ASN A 105 -5.81 -7.37 -1.85
C ASN A 105 -5.19 -6.93 -3.17
N ILE A 106 -5.79 -7.36 -4.26
CA ILE A 106 -5.49 -6.91 -5.61
C ILE A 106 -6.70 -6.15 -6.15
N SER A 107 -6.47 -4.92 -6.59
CA SER A 107 -7.48 -4.14 -7.31
C SER A 107 -7.01 -3.94 -8.75
N THR A 108 -7.76 -4.49 -9.70
CA THR A 108 -7.45 -4.36 -11.12
C THR A 108 -7.91 -2.99 -11.62
N MET A 109 -7.01 -2.30 -12.30
CA MET A 109 -7.24 -0.98 -12.90
C MET A 109 -7.39 -1.10 -14.41
N GLY A 110 -8.02 -0.10 -15.03
CA GLY A 110 -8.05 0.00 -16.50
C GLY A 110 -6.64 0.16 -17.08
N SER A 111 -6.41 -0.29 -18.30
CA SER A 111 -5.10 -0.27 -18.96
C SER A 111 -4.48 1.13 -19.09
N SER A 112 -5.29 2.16 -19.11
CA SER A 112 -4.86 3.57 -19.19
C SER A 112 -4.79 4.26 -17.82
N PHE A 113 -4.86 3.49 -16.72
CA PHE A 113 -4.85 4.08 -15.39
C PHE A 113 -3.51 4.77 -15.09
N PRO A 114 -3.51 6.05 -14.66
CA PRO A 114 -2.29 6.83 -14.47
C PRO A 114 -1.62 6.49 -13.13
N THR A 115 -0.92 5.37 -13.06
CA THR A 115 -0.30 4.84 -11.84
C THR A 115 0.63 5.84 -11.15
N ASP A 116 1.46 6.55 -11.92
CA ASP A 116 2.44 7.50 -11.39
C ASP A 116 1.79 8.71 -10.72
N ILE A 117 0.72 9.22 -11.33
CA ILE A 117 -0.05 10.32 -10.76
C ILE A 117 -0.77 9.86 -9.50
N SER A 118 -1.35 8.66 -9.56
CA SER A 118 -2.16 8.11 -8.46
C SER A 118 -1.32 7.80 -7.24
N ILE A 119 -0.15 7.16 -7.41
CA ILE A 119 0.71 6.85 -6.26
C ILE A 119 1.33 8.12 -5.65
N LYS A 120 1.60 9.14 -6.46
CA LYS A 120 2.06 10.45 -5.97
C LYS A 120 0.96 11.15 -5.17
N ALA A 121 -0.27 11.16 -5.67
CA ALA A 121 -1.42 11.73 -4.94
C ALA A 121 -1.65 10.97 -3.62
N MET A 122 -1.52 9.65 -3.62
CA MET A 122 -1.58 8.81 -2.41
C MET A 122 -0.50 9.21 -1.41
N SER A 123 0.75 9.42 -1.86
CA SER A 123 1.84 9.87 -1.00
C SER A 123 1.56 11.23 -0.35
N GLU A 124 1.10 12.21 -1.13
CA GLU A 124 0.78 13.54 -0.59
C GLU A 124 -0.41 13.50 0.39
N GLY A 125 -1.43 12.71 0.08
CA GLY A 125 -2.55 12.44 1.00
C GLY A 125 -2.07 11.82 2.30
N ALA A 126 -1.23 10.78 2.23
CA ALA A 126 -0.69 10.11 3.40
C ALA A 126 0.19 11.01 4.28
N LYS A 127 1.00 11.90 3.68
CA LYS A 127 1.77 12.92 4.41
C LYS A 127 0.87 13.89 5.15
N THR A 128 -0.24 14.27 4.54
CA THR A 128 -1.25 15.12 5.20
C THR A 128 -1.87 14.38 6.39
N GLU A 129 -2.25 13.12 6.22
CA GLU A 129 -2.77 12.28 7.30
C GLU A 129 -1.74 12.03 8.41
N LYS A 130 -0.44 11.96 8.08
CA LYS A 130 0.65 11.90 9.09
C LYS A 130 0.70 13.19 9.91
N LYS A 131 0.57 14.36 9.28
CA LYS A 131 0.50 15.65 10.00
C LYS A 131 -0.73 15.74 10.90
N ASN A 132 -1.83 15.10 10.51
CA ASN A 132 -3.06 15.03 11.29
C ASN A 132 -3.02 13.95 12.40
N GLY A 133 -1.90 13.22 12.55
CA GLY A 133 -1.72 12.22 13.60
C GLY A 133 -2.28 10.84 13.29
N LYS A 134 -2.82 10.59 12.09
CA LYS A 134 -3.35 9.27 11.71
C LYS A 134 -2.25 8.24 11.49
N TYR A 135 -1.11 8.67 10.93
CA TYR A 135 0.07 7.84 10.73
C TYR A 135 1.24 8.39 11.53
N ASP A 136 2.01 7.53 12.16
CA ASP A 136 3.29 7.88 12.76
C ASP A 136 4.43 7.71 11.75
N GLU A 137 4.25 6.87 10.74
CA GLU A 137 5.20 6.69 9.64
C GLU A 137 4.51 6.63 8.27
N VAL A 138 5.13 7.30 7.30
CA VAL A 138 4.81 7.21 5.88
C VAL A 138 6.12 7.31 5.12
N LYS A 139 6.45 6.30 4.31
CA LYS A 139 7.68 6.28 3.53
C LYS A 139 7.52 5.53 2.21
N TRP A 140 8.42 5.81 1.27
CA TRP A 140 8.57 5.01 0.08
C TRP A 140 9.38 3.75 0.40
N LEU A 141 8.83 2.59 0.10
CA LEU A 141 9.45 1.29 0.30
C LEU A 141 9.29 0.43 -0.95
N ALA A 142 10.40 -0.08 -1.47
CA ALA A 142 10.35 -1.06 -2.55
C ALA A 142 10.34 -2.48 -1.96
N LEU A 143 9.27 -3.24 -2.20
CA LEU A 143 9.22 -4.67 -1.91
C LEU A 143 9.55 -5.45 -3.19
N ASP A 144 10.60 -6.27 -3.15
CA ASP A 144 11.10 -7.02 -4.32
C ASP A 144 11.28 -6.13 -5.57
N ASP A 145 11.87 -4.95 -5.38
CA ASP A 145 12.06 -3.87 -6.35
C ASP A 145 10.78 -3.18 -6.86
N LEU A 146 9.61 -3.64 -6.49
CA LEU A 146 8.35 -2.94 -6.76
C LEU A 146 8.18 -1.76 -5.81
N ARG A 147 8.16 -0.55 -6.35
CA ARG A 147 7.98 0.69 -5.57
C ARG A 147 6.59 0.81 -5.01
N GLY A 148 6.48 1.18 -3.75
CA GLY A 148 5.21 1.43 -3.08
C GLY A 148 5.36 2.39 -1.91
N LEU A 149 4.27 2.56 -1.20
CA LEU A 149 4.18 3.38 0.01
C LEU A 149 3.90 2.49 1.21
N GLU A 150 4.68 2.65 2.25
CA GLU A 150 4.42 2.08 3.58
C GLU A 150 3.73 3.12 4.45
N PHE A 151 2.72 2.67 5.19
CA PHE A 151 1.99 3.46 6.17
C PHE A 151 1.95 2.69 7.49
N ARG A 152 2.37 3.31 8.57
CA ARG A 152 2.15 2.78 9.92
C ARG A 152 1.17 3.69 10.65
N GLN A 153 0.05 3.14 11.08
CA GLN A 153 -0.93 3.90 11.86
C GLN A 153 -0.34 4.29 13.21
N SER A 154 -0.70 5.47 13.67
CA SER A 154 -0.39 5.94 15.01
C SER A 154 -1.07 5.07 16.07
N LYS A 155 -0.62 5.22 17.32
CA LYS A 155 -1.30 4.63 18.47
C LYS A 155 -2.78 4.99 18.46
N GLN A 156 -3.63 3.99 18.70
CA GLN A 156 -5.07 4.18 18.71
C GLN A 156 -5.57 4.70 20.07
N GLU A 157 -6.75 5.32 20.07
CA GLU A 157 -7.35 5.86 21.29
C GLU A 157 -7.73 4.74 22.28
N ARG A 158 -8.27 3.63 21.76
CA ARG A 158 -8.68 2.49 22.57
C ARG A 158 -7.72 1.32 22.37
N PRO A 159 -7.35 0.62 23.45
CA PRO A 159 -6.42 -0.51 23.40
C PRO A 159 -6.83 -1.65 22.48
N ASP A 160 -8.13 -1.85 22.28
CA ASP A 160 -8.70 -2.92 21.44
C ASP A 160 -8.89 -2.50 19.98
N ASP A 161 -8.72 -1.21 19.65
CA ASP A 161 -8.80 -0.74 18.28
C ASP A 161 -7.67 -1.34 17.44
N ILE A 162 -7.96 -1.60 16.17
CA ILE A 162 -7.00 -2.19 15.24
C ILE A 162 -5.98 -1.14 14.81
N ARG A 163 -4.70 -1.48 14.96
CA ARG A 163 -3.57 -0.72 14.42
C ARG A 163 -2.95 -1.47 13.25
N ARG A 164 -2.58 -0.76 12.18
CA ARG A 164 -2.13 -1.35 10.92
C ARG A 164 -0.75 -0.88 10.52
N LEU A 165 0.00 -1.80 9.95
CA LEU A 165 1.12 -1.58 9.05
C LEU A 165 0.63 -1.95 7.66
N GLU A 166 0.71 -1.05 6.70
CA GLU A 166 0.16 -1.22 5.37
C GLU A 166 1.19 -0.84 4.31
N TRP A 167 1.17 -1.56 3.20
CA TRP A 167 1.95 -1.23 2.01
C TRP A 167 1.07 -1.27 0.78
N GLN A 168 1.26 -0.29 -0.13
CA GLN A 168 0.53 -0.20 -1.38
C GLN A 168 1.47 0.15 -2.53
N GLY A 169 1.34 -0.57 -3.65
CA GLY A 169 2.12 -0.33 -4.85
C GLY A 169 1.39 -0.76 -6.12
N TYR A 170 1.66 -0.08 -7.23
CA TYR A 170 1.13 -0.46 -8.53
C TYR A 170 2.10 -1.35 -9.27
N ARG A 171 1.57 -2.38 -9.97
CA ARG A 171 2.34 -3.25 -10.86
C ARG A 171 1.60 -3.53 -12.15
N THR A 172 2.32 -4.04 -13.15
CA THR A 172 1.71 -4.73 -14.29
C THR A 172 1.92 -6.23 -14.11
N TYR A 173 0.85 -7.01 -14.03
CA TYR A 173 0.92 -8.45 -13.86
C TYR A 173 -0.14 -9.12 -14.74
N ALA A 174 0.25 -10.20 -15.46
CA ALA A 174 -0.63 -10.89 -16.41
C ALA A 174 -1.34 -9.95 -17.41
N GLY A 175 -0.64 -8.88 -17.84
CA GLY A 175 -1.17 -7.90 -18.78
C GLY A 175 -2.16 -6.89 -18.19
N GLN A 176 -2.33 -6.86 -16.87
CA GLN A 176 -3.23 -5.94 -16.18
C GLN A 176 -2.47 -5.00 -15.25
N THR A 177 -2.90 -3.75 -15.21
CA THR A 177 -2.47 -2.82 -14.16
C THR A 177 -3.19 -3.16 -12.87
N GLN A 178 -2.43 -3.35 -11.80
CA GLN A 178 -2.96 -3.75 -10.49
C GLN A 178 -2.42 -2.85 -9.38
N LEU A 179 -3.30 -2.46 -8.45
CA LEU A 179 -2.90 -1.99 -7.13
C LEU A 179 -2.80 -3.19 -6.20
N VAL A 180 -1.63 -3.42 -5.65
CA VAL A 180 -1.37 -4.40 -4.60
C VAL A 180 -1.44 -3.68 -3.27
N THR A 181 -2.28 -4.17 -2.36
CA THR A 181 -2.38 -3.69 -0.98
C THR A 181 -2.06 -4.83 -0.03
N ILE A 182 -1.12 -4.62 0.88
CA ILE A 182 -0.73 -5.57 1.92
C ILE A 182 -1.00 -4.90 3.27
N ILE A 183 -1.83 -5.51 4.10
CA ILE A 183 -2.20 -5.01 5.42
C ILE A 183 -1.81 -6.04 6.46
N LEU A 184 -0.98 -5.62 7.40
CA LEU A 184 -0.64 -6.36 8.60
C LEU A 184 -1.23 -5.63 9.80
N SER A 185 -1.95 -6.32 10.66
CA SER A 185 -2.71 -5.67 11.73
C SER A 185 -2.83 -6.52 12.97
N THR A 186 -2.98 -5.84 14.10
CA THR A 186 -3.37 -6.41 15.39
C THR A 186 -4.02 -5.31 16.22
N ASN A 187 -4.54 -5.62 17.42
CA ASN A 187 -5.01 -4.55 18.29
C ASN A 187 -3.85 -3.69 18.81
N ASP A 188 -4.14 -2.45 19.20
CA ASP A 188 -3.12 -1.47 19.60
C ASP A 188 -2.28 -1.92 20.79
N THR A 189 -2.87 -2.61 21.78
CA THR A 189 -2.13 -3.19 22.93
C THR A 189 -1.04 -4.18 22.51
N ASN A 190 -1.30 -4.96 21.45
CA ASN A 190 -0.38 -5.99 20.97
C ASN A 190 0.57 -5.48 19.90
N PHE A 191 0.27 -4.35 19.25
CA PHE A 191 1.06 -3.85 18.14
C PHE A 191 2.56 -3.70 18.49
N PRO A 192 2.96 -3.04 19.62
CA PRO A 192 4.37 -2.90 19.96
C PRO A 192 5.07 -4.24 20.22
N LYS A 193 4.33 -5.25 20.69
CA LYS A 193 4.88 -6.58 20.98
C LYS A 193 5.10 -7.43 19.73
N ARG A 194 4.38 -7.10 18.66
CA ARG A 194 4.37 -7.84 17.42
C ARG A 194 4.96 -7.06 16.24
N GLU A 195 5.39 -5.85 16.47
CA GLU A 195 5.90 -4.96 15.43
C GLU A 195 7.03 -5.61 14.63
N ASP A 196 8.00 -6.25 15.30
CA ASP A 196 9.08 -6.97 14.63
C ASP A 196 8.57 -8.13 13.74
N GLU A 197 7.56 -8.85 14.20
CA GLU A 197 6.94 -9.92 13.41
C GLU A 197 6.22 -9.35 12.18
N LEU A 198 5.43 -8.29 12.36
CA LEU A 198 4.69 -7.65 11.25
C LEU A 198 5.66 -7.10 10.20
N TYR A 199 6.73 -6.41 10.62
CA TYR A 199 7.78 -5.94 9.71
C TYR A 199 8.56 -7.09 9.07
N GLY A 200 8.88 -8.15 9.83
CA GLY A 200 9.52 -9.34 9.29
C GLY A 200 8.70 -9.96 8.16
N ILE A 201 7.39 -10.10 8.36
CA ILE A 201 6.47 -10.59 7.32
C ILE A 201 6.45 -9.65 6.12
N LEU A 202 6.28 -8.33 6.34
CA LEU A 202 6.24 -7.35 5.27
C LEU A 202 7.54 -7.38 4.44
N TYR A 203 8.69 -7.40 5.07
CA TYR A 203 9.99 -7.38 4.41
C TYR A 203 10.36 -8.70 3.74
N SER A 204 9.71 -9.81 4.12
CA SER A 204 9.84 -11.09 3.43
C SER A 204 9.05 -11.18 2.13
N THR A 205 8.20 -10.17 1.84
CA THR A 205 7.33 -10.18 0.67
C THR A 205 8.14 -10.18 -0.62
N LYS A 206 7.78 -11.10 -1.52
CA LYS A 206 8.25 -11.13 -2.91
C LYS A 206 7.07 -10.97 -3.84
N ILE A 207 7.24 -10.16 -4.88
CA ILE A 207 6.15 -9.77 -5.79
C ILE A 207 6.65 -9.86 -7.22
N VAL A 208 6.06 -10.77 -8.01
CA VAL A 208 6.30 -10.79 -9.46
C VAL A 208 5.64 -9.55 -10.09
N HIS A 209 6.41 -8.81 -10.92
CA HIS A 209 5.95 -7.58 -11.55
C HIS A 209 6.64 -7.32 -12.90
#